data_6b109f2931526cbba9eaeb784bc26d9b
#
_entry.id   6b109f2931526cbba9eaeb784bc26d9b
#
_cell.length_a   1.000
_cell.length_b   1.000
_cell.length_c   1.000
_cell.angle_alpha   90.00
_cell.angle_beta   90.00
_cell.angle_gamma   90.00
#
_symmetry.space_group_name_H-M   'P 1'
#
loop_
_entity.id
_entity.type
_entity.pdbx_description
1 polymer ?
#
loop_
_entity_poly.entity_id
_entity_poly.type
_entity_poly.pdbx_seq_one_letter_code
_entity_poly.pdbx_strand_id
1 'polypeptide(L)'
;MGGISIYLAGPEVFHPAARAIGERKRALCAAHGFIGLYPLEEHETATDDAVTIYRRNLARMLAADAIIANLTPFRGPSADPGTVYELGWMIGRGKRALGYSNEPRDLLPRVAPDGLAIEDFALFDNLMLACGLSEGGFPVLRAATLAADPWQDFSAFEACLRKLKA
;
A
#
# COMPACT_ATOMS: atom_id res chain seq x y z
N MET A 1 4.88 8.25 25.58
CA MET A 1 4.01 7.32 24.81
C MET A 1 4.55 7.27 23.40
N GLY A 2 4.96 6.10 22.92
CA GLY A 2 5.45 5.96 21.53
C GLY A 2 4.27 6.20 20.57
N GLY A 3 4.53 6.92 19.48
CA GLY A 3 3.52 7.14 18.44
C GLY A 3 3.14 5.82 17.75
N ILE A 4 1.93 5.75 17.18
CA ILE A 4 1.47 4.59 16.37
C ILE A 4 2.43 4.42 15.18
N SER A 5 2.93 3.21 15.00
CA SER A 5 3.81 2.85 13.88
C SER A 5 3.03 2.23 12.72
N ILE A 6 3.36 2.64 11.49
CA ILE A 6 2.66 2.26 10.26
C ILE A 6 3.64 1.63 9.30
N TYR A 7 3.42 0.37 8.91
CA TYR A 7 4.13 -0.25 7.80
C TYR A 7 3.63 0.31 6.46
N LEU A 8 4.55 0.81 5.64
CA LEU A 8 4.26 1.50 4.39
C LEU A 8 4.49 0.56 3.21
N ALA A 9 3.50 -0.27 2.90
CA ALA A 9 3.56 -1.25 1.82
C ALA A 9 3.28 -0.60 0.46
N GLY A 10 4.00 -1.02 -0.59
CA GLY A 10 3.70 -0.57 -1.94
C GLY A 10 4.81 -0.84 -2.96
N PRO A 11 4.47 -0.89 -4.25
CA PRO A 11 5.40 -1.18 -5.34
C PRO A 11 6.34 0.00 -5.66
N GLU A 12 6.17 1.16 -5.06
CA GLU A 12 7.08 2.29 -5.22
C GLU A 12 8.52 2.02 -4.76
N VAL A 13 8.75 0.92 -4.06
CA VAL A 13 10.11 0.42 -3.76
C VAL A 13 10.89 0.08 -5.03
N PHE A 14 10.21 -0.16 -6.15
CA PHE A 14 10.79 -0.41 -7.47
C PHE A 14 10.96 0.86 -8.32
N HIS A 15 10.49 2.02 -7.83
CA HIS A 15 10.59 3.28 -8.55
C HIS A 15 12.04 3.81 -8.51
N PRO A 16 12.56 4.47 -9.57
CA PRO A 16 13.89 5.09 -9.55
C PRO A 16 14.11 6.06 -8.37
N ALA A 17 13.04 6.77 -7.95
CA ALA A 17 13.05 7.67 -6.79
C ALA A 17 12.55 7.01 -5.50
N ALA A 18 12.61 5.69 -5.36
CA ALA A 18 12.02 4.93 -4.24
C ALA A 18 12.40 5.48 -2.85
N ARG A 19 13.68 5.86 -2.66
CA ARG A 19 14.16 6.42 -1.38
C ARG A 19 13.52 7.77 -1.08
N ALA A 20 13.47 8.68 -2.06
CA ALA A 20 12.85 10.00 -1.90
C ALA A 20 11.33 9.88 -1.63
N ILE A 21 10.66 8.94 -2.29
CA ILE A 21 9.24 8.61 -2.04
C ILE A 21 9.07 8.12 -0.60
N GLY A 22 9.92 7.20 -0.15
CA GLY A 22 9.89 6.68 1.23
C GLY A 22 10.12 7.76 2.27
N GLU A 23 11.10 8.65 2.07
CA GLU A 23 11.36 9.81 2.93
C GLU A 23 10.16 10.75 2.99
N ARG A 24 9.54 11.03 1.84
CA ARG A 24 8.34 11.86 1.79
C ARG A 24 7.17 11.24 2.56
N LYS A 25 6.93 9.93 2.41
CA LYS A 25 5.90 9.22 3.17
C LYS A 25 6.18 9.23 4.67
N ARG A 26 7.43 9.00 5.09
CA ARG A 26 7.81 9.09 6.51
C ARG A 26 7.59 10.50 7.07
N ALA A 27 7.94 11.53 6.32
CA ALA A 27 7.69 12.92 6.72
C ALA A 27 6.20 13.22 6.87
N LEU A 28 5.35 12.72 5.97
CA LEU A 28 3.90 12.85 6.07
C LEU A 28 3.36 12.09 7.30
N CYS A 29 3.83 10.88 7.57
CA CYS A 29 3.48 10.15 8.79
C CYS A 29 3.81 10.99 10.03
N ALA A 30 5.03 11.52 10.12
CA ALA A 30 5.48 12.34 11.24
C ALA A 30 4.62 13.61 11.41
N ALA A 31 4.27 14.29 10.32
CA ALA A 31 3.39 15.47 10.34
C ALA A 31 1.98 15.17 10.89
N HIS A 32 1.52 13.91 10.74
CA HIS A 32 0.25 13.43 11.30
C HIS A 32 0.39 12.79 12.70
N GLY A 33 1.61 12.73 13.26
CA GLY A 33 1.89 12.14 14.58
C GLY A 33 2.11 10.63 14.59
N PHE A 34 2.45 10.04 13.44
CA PHE A 34 2.72 8.62 13.25
C PHE A 34 4.21 8.35 12.96
N ILE A 35 4.63 7.10 13.12
CA ILE A 35 5.96 6.61 12.75
C ILE A 35 5.82 5.76 11.48
N GLY A 36 6.38 6.20 10.36
CA GLY A 36 6.36 5.45 9.10
C GLY A 36 7.53 4.46 9.03
N LEU A 37 7.24 3.16 8.85
CA LEU A 37 8.21 2.09 8.61
C LEU A 37 8.19 1.74 7.11
N TYR A 38 9.16 2.24 6.37
CA TYR A 38 9.26 2.00 4.93
C TYR A 38 10.20 0.82 4.63
N PRO A 39 9.91 -0.05 3.64
CA PRO A 39 10.71 -1.25 3.36
C PRO A 39 12.17 -1.00 2.98
N LEU A 40 12.49 0.17 2.40
CA LEU A 40 13.86 0.55 2.04
C LEU A 40 14.45 1.47 3.10
N GLU A 41 15.46 0.98 3.84
CA GLU A 41 16.26 1.77 4.76
C GLU A 41 17.66 2.04 4.20
N GLU A 42 18.40 2.99 4.82
CA GLU A 42 19.75 3.40 4.38
C GLU A 42 20.77 2.26 4.35
N HIS A 43 20.55 1.22 5.16
CA HIS A 43 21.47 0.08 5.29
C HIS A 43 21.16 -1.06 4.31
N GLU A 44 20.09 -0.97 3.52
CA GLU A 44 19.74 -2.01 2.56
C GLU A 44 20.54 -1.85 1.28
N THR A 45 21.32 -2.88 0.97
CA THR A 45 22.17 -2.91 -0.21
C THR A 45 21.50 -3.67 -1.35
N ALA A 46 21.90 -3.35 -2.59
CA ALA A 46 21.44 -4.08 -3.78
C ALA A 46 21.92 -5.56 -3.78
N THR A 47 22.76 -5.96 -2.82
CA THR A 47 23.32 -7.32 -2.67
C THR A 47 22.56 -8.16 -1.65
N ASP A 48 21.51 -7.65 -1.00
CA ASP A 48 20.70 -8.43 -0.07
C ASP A 48 19.96 -9.55 -0.82
N ASP A 49 20.01 -10.78 -0.28
CA ASP A 49 19.25 -11.87 -0.84
C ASP A 49 17.74 -11.78 -0.50
N ALA A 50 16.91 -12.48 -1.27
CA ALA A 50 15.46 -12.43 -1.13
C ALA A 50 14.95 -12.83 0.27
N VAL A 51 15.61 -13.80 0.91
CA VAL A 51 15.23 -14.28 2.26
C VAL A 51 15.53 -13.22 3.31
N THR A 52 16.64 -12.51 3.18
CA THR A 52 17.02 -11.40 4.06
C THR A 52 16.03 -10.26 3.95
N ILE A 53 15.66 -9.85 2.73
CA ILE A 53 14.65 -8.81 2.48
C ILE A 53 13.31 -9.23 3.08
N TYR A 54 12.84 -10.45 2.80
CA TYR A 54 11.60 -11.00 3.34
C TYR A 54 11.57 -10.94 4.88
N ARG A 55 12.63 -11.41 5.55
CA ARG A 55 12.71 -11.41 7.02
C ARG A 55 12.69 -10.02 7.62
N ARG A 56 13.35 -9.04 6.99
CA ARG A 56 13.32 -7.64 7.42
C ARG A 56 11.92 -7.05 7.30
N ASN A 57 11.25 -7.27 6.17
CA ASN A 57 9.88 -6.80 5.98
C ASN A 57 8.94 -7.44 6.99
N LEU A 58 9.07 -8.75 7.23
CA LEU A 58 8.30 -9.46 8.25
C LEU A 58 8.52 -8.87 9.65
N ALA A 59 9.76 -8.56 10.00
CA ALA A 59 10.09 -7.94 11.29
C ALA A 59 9.46 -6.53 11.43
N ARG A 60 9.49 -5.72 10.37
CA ARG A 60 8.82 -4.40 10.33
C ARG A 60 7.30 -4.51 10.48
N MET A 61 6.69 -5.46 9.75
CA MET A 61 5.25 -5.73 9.87
C MET A 61 4.86 -6.18 11.28
N LEU A 62 5.67 -7.02 11.91
CA LEU A 62 5.45 -7.44 13.30
C LEU A 62 5.50 -6.26 14.27
N ALA A 63 6.46 -5.37 14.10
CA ALA A 63 6.65 -4.19 14.94
C ALA A 63 5.59 -3.11 14.70
N ALA A 64 4.98 -3.05 13.51
CA ALA A 64 4.00 -2.04 13.16
C ALA A 64 2.64 -2.26 13.86
N ASP A 65 1.97 -1.17 14.22
CA ASP A 65 0.61 -1.16 14.78
C ASP A 65 -0.45 -1.19 13.67
N ALA A 66 -0.12 -0.67 12.49
CA ALA A 66 -1.01 -0.58 11.34
C ALA A 66 -0.24 -0.77 10.02
N ILE A 67 -0.97 -0.96 8.94
CA ILE A 67 -0.46 -0.92 7.56
C ILE A 67 -1.22 0.12 6.73
N ILE A 68 -0.51 0.84 5.87
CA ILE A 68 -1.09 1.58 4.73
C ILE A 68 -0.48 1.01 3.46
N ALA A 69 -1.32 0.34 2.64
CA ALA A 69 -0.91 -0.32 1.42
C ALA A 69 -1.23 0.52 0.17
N ASN A 70 -0.24 0.75 -0.68
CA ASN A 70 -0.42 1.31 -2.01
C ASN A 70 -0.88 0.21 -2.96
N LEU A 71 -2.14 0.22 -3.32
CA LEU A 71 -2.80 -0.75 -4.21
C LEU A 71 -2.97 -0.20 -5.64
N THR A 72 -2.20 0.82 -6.00
CA THR A 72 -2.13 1.30 -7.39
C THR A 72 -1.65 0.16 -8.29
N PRO A 73 -2.31 -0.07 -9.44
CA PRO A 73 -1.94 -1.14 -10.36
C PRO A 73 -0.46 -1.15 -10.71
N PHE A 74 0.15 -2.34 -10.66
CA PHE A 74 1.58 -2.51 -10.90
C PHE A 74 1.86 -3.69 -11.83
N ARG A 75 2.51 -3.43 -12.95
CA ARG A 75 2.87 -4.43 -13.99
C ARG A 75 1.66 -5.23 -14.50
N GLY A 76 0.49 -4.63 -14.47
CA GLY A 76 -0.76 -5.23 -14.88
C GLY A 76 -1.96 -4.44 -14.35
N PRO A 77 -3.17 -4.96 -14.49
CA PRO A 77 -4.39 -4.25 -14.08
C PRO A 77 -4.62 -4.23 -12.57
N SER A 78 -3.90 -5.04 -11.80
CA SER A 78 -4.12 -5.26 -10.37
C SER A 78 -2.94 -4.77 -9.52
N ALA A 79 -3.13 -4.74 -8.21
CA ALA A 79 -2.09 -4.37 -7.25
C ALA A 79 -0.88 -5.33 -7.26
N ASP A 80 0.26 -4.87 -6.76
CA ASP A 80 1.47 -5.69 -6.62
C ASP A 80 1.25 -6.90 -5.71
N PRO A 81 1.61 -8.13 -6.14
CA PRO A 81 1.43 -9.34 -5.33
C PRO A 81 2.13 -9.31 -3.97
N GLY A 82 3.31 -8.68 -3.88
CA GLY A 82 4.03 -8.54 -2.61
C GLY A 82 3.26 -7.67 -1.62
N THR A 83 2.78 -6.53 -2.09
CA THR A 83 1.94 -5.61 -1.31
C THR A 83 0.64 -6.28 -0.87
N VAL A 84 0.01 -7.08 -1.74
CA VAL A 84 -1.20 -7.85 -1.41
C VAL A 84 -0.94 -8.89 -0.33
N TYR A 85 0.19 -9.61 -0.43
CA TYR A 85 0.61 -10.57 0.60
C TYR A 85 0.79 -9.88 1.96
N GLU A 86 1.51 -8.76 2.01
CA GLU A 86 1.76 -7.98 3.22
C GLU A 86 0.46 -7.48 3.85
N LEU A 87 -0.44 -6.95 3.02
CA LEU A 87 -1.76 -6.49 3.46
C LEU A 87 -2.59 -7.63 4.08
N GLY A 88 -2.71 -8.76 3.38
CA GLY A 88 -3.45 -9.93 3.86
C GLY A 88 -2.86 -10.49 5.15
N TRP A 89 -1.52 -10.53 5.25
CA TRP A 89 -0.81 -10.97 6.44
C TRP A 89 -1.10 -10.08 7.65
N MET A 90 -1.11 -8.76 7.47
CA MET A 90 -1.41 -7.79 8.53
C MET A 90 -2.88 -7.86 8.97
N ILE A 91 -3.82 -7.98 8.03
CA ILE A 91 -5.25 -8.20 8.32
C ILE A 91 -5.44 -9.49 9.11
N GLY A 92 -4.84 -10.60 8.69
CA GLY A 92 -4.93 -11.89 9.36
C GLY A 92 -4.38 -11.89 10.80
N ARG A 93 -3.56 -10.89 11.14
CA ARG A 93 -3.05 -10.65 12.50
C ARG A 93 -3.86 -9.65 13.31
N GLY A 94 -4.98 -9.19 12.80
CA GLY A 94 -5.85 -8.22 13.46
C GLY A 94 -5.24 -6.81 13.55
N LYS A 95 -4.24 -6.49 12.70
CA LYS A 95 -3.68 -5.14 12.63
C LYS A 95 -4.62 -4.20 11.88
N ARG A 96 -4.62 -2.92 12.23
CA ARG A 96 -5.38 -1.91 11.48
C ARG A 96 -4.81 -1.80 10.07
N ALA A 97 -5.67 -1.96 9.06
CA ALA A 97 -5.26 -2.01 7.66
C ALA A 97 -6.02 -0.97 6.83
N LEU A 98 -5.28 -0.11 6.14
CA LEU A 98 -5.80 0.86 5.19
C LEU A 98 -5.15 0.60 3.83
N GLY A 99 -5.88 0.89 2.77
CA GLY A 99 -5.38 0.82 1.42
C GLY A 99 -5.74 2.07 0.63
N TYR A 100 -4.92 2.42 -0.33
CA TYR A 100 -5.22 3.46 -1.30
C TYR A 100 -4.79 3.05 -2.70
N SER A 101 -5.41 3.67 -3.71
CA SER A 101 -5.01 3.55 -5.11
C SER A 101 -4.98 4.93 -5.76
N ASN A 102 -3.90 5.22 -6.48
CA ASN A 102 -3.78 6.42 -7.31
C ASN A 102 -4.36 6.21 -8.73
N GLU A 103 -4.97 5.03 -8.98
CA GLU A 103 -5.79 4.75 -10.15
C GLU A 103 -7.28 4.94 -9.77
N PRO A 104 -7.98 5.92 -10.37
CA PRO A 104 -9.37 6.21 -10.03
C PRO A 104 -10.38 5.21 -10.60
N ARG A 105 -10.01 4.46 -11.65
CA ARG A 105 -10.94 3.55 -12.35
C ARG A 105 -11.10 2.23 -11.61
N ASP A 106 -12.23 1.56 -11.83
CA ASP A 106 -12.47 0.19 -11.38
C ASP A 106 -11.60 -0.82 -12.14
N LEU A 107 -11.58 -2.08 -11.68
CA LEU A 107 -10.75 -3.14 -12.25
C LEU A 107 -11.18 -3.49 -13.69
N LEU A 108 -12.48 -3.69 -13.93
CA LEU A 108 -13.00 -4.17 -15.21
C LEU A 108 -12.48 -3.39 -16.44
N PRO A 109 -12.56 -2.05 -16.49
CA PRO A 109 -12.07 -1.30 -17.65
C PRO A 109 -10.55 -1.32 -17.83
N ARG A 110 -9.79 -1.88 -16.90
CA ARG A 110 -8.32 -2.00 -16.95
C ARG A 110 -7.83 -3.36 -17.44
N VAL A 111 -8.71 -4.36 -17.46
CA VAL A 111 -8.36 -5.72 -17.89
C VAL A 111 -8.59 -5.86 -19.39
N ALA A 112 -7.55 -6.22 -20.12
CA ALA A 112 -7.70 -6.58 -21.53
C ALA A 112 -8.44 -7.93 -21.67
N PRO A 113 -9.33 -8.09 -22.66
CA PRO A 113 -9.99 -9.36 -22.91
C PRO A 113 -8.98 -10.48 -23.17
N ASP A 114 -9.05 -11.55 -22.40
CA ASP A 114 -8.19 -12.74 -22.51
C ASP A 114 -8.98 -14.06 -22.65
N GLY A 115 -10.31 -13.96 -22.77
CA GLY A 115 -11.21 -15.09 -22.87
C GLY A 115 -11.65 -15.67 -21.53
N LEU A 116 -11.17 -15.14 -20.41
CA LEU A 116 -11.60 -15.53 -19.07
C LEU A 116 -12.70 -14.60 -18.55
N ALA A 117 -13.53 -15.12 -17.63
CA ALA A 117 -14.51 -14.29 -16.95
C ALA A 117 -13.84 -13.33 -15.98
N ILE A 118 -14.34 -12.10 -15.90
CA ILE A 118 -13.93 -11.10 -14.92
C ILE A 118 -15.13 -10.70 -14.06
N GLU A 119 -14.89 -10.50 -12.78
CA GLU A 119 -15.89 -10.03 -11.83
C GLU A 119 -16.22 -8.55 -12.08
N ASP A 120 -17.49 -8.25 -12.30
CA ASP A 120 -18.01 -6.88 -12.48
C ASP A 120 -18.80 -6.44 -11.24
N PHE A 121 -18.07 -6.09 -10.18
CA PHE A 121 -18.66 -5.58 -8.94
C PHE A 121 -18.41 -4.08 -8.74
N ALA A 122 -17.94 -3.37 -9.77
CA ALA A 122 -17.53 -1.97 -9.67
C ALA A 122 -16.51 -1.73 -8.55
N LEU A 123 -15.55 -2.66 -8.38
CA LEU A 123 -14.49 -2.59 -7.39
C LEU A 123 -13.17 -2.11 -8.02
N PHE A 124 -12.35 -1.49 -7.20
CA PHE A 124 -11.04 -0.99 -7.64
C PHE A 124 -10.06 -2.12 -8.01
N ASP A 125 -10.22 -3.30 -7.45
CA ASP A 125 -9.40 -4.50 -7.66
C ASP A 125 -10.21 -5.74 -7.26
N ASN A 126 -9.57 -6.90 -7.17
CA ASN A 126 -10.17 -8.15 -6.73
C ASN A 126 -10.99 -7.97 -5.44
N LEU A 127 -12.13 -8.65 -5.37
CA LEU A 127 -13.08 -8.55 -4.25
C LEU A 127 -12.44 -8.84 -2.88
N MET A 128 -11.47 -9.73 -2.80
CA MET A 128 -10.80 -10.06 -1.54
C MET A 128 -10.03 -8.88 -0.94
N LEU A 129 -9.48 -7.99 -1.80
CA LEU A 129 -8.82 -6.75 -1.36
C LEU A 129 -9.85 -5.71 -0.92
N ALA A 130 -10.84 -5.46 -1.76
CA ALA A 130 -11.85 -4.43 -1.52
C ALA A 130 -12.71 -4.75 -0.29
N CYS A 131 -13.24 -5.97 -0.21
CA CYS A 131 -14.07 -6.41 0.91
C CYS A 131 -13.26 -6.58 2.19
N GLY A 132 -12.05 -7.15 2.11
CA GLY A 132 -11.19 -7.36 3.29
C GLY A 132 -10.83 -6.05 4.00
N LEU A 133 -10.59 -4.98 3.26
CA LEU A 133 -10.38 -3.65 3.83
C LEU A 133 -11.67 -3.04 4.38
N SER A 134 -12.78 -3.17 3.64
CA SER A 134 -14.09 -2.63 4.06
C SER A 134 -14.61 -3.28 5.32
N GLU A 135 -14.47 -4.60 5.49
CA GLU A 135 -14.82 -5.34 6.70
C GLU A 135 -14.01 -4.85 7.92
N GLY A 136 -12.76 -4.42 7.71
CA GLY A 136 -11.94 -3.78 8.73
C GLY A 136 -12.34 -2.33 9.04
N GLY A 137 -13.39 -1.80 8.40
CA GLY A 137 -13.90 -0.44 8.60
C GLY A 137 -13.17 0.64 7.80
N PHE A 138 -12.23 0.28 6.94
CA PHE A 138 -11.43 1.23 6.14
C PHE A 138 -11.47 0.88 4.65
N PRO A 139 -12.53 1.30 3.92
CA PRO A 139 -12.57 1.09 2.48
C PRO A 139 -11.40 1.78 1.79
N VAL A 140 -10.99 1.25 0.64
CA VAL A 140 -9.88 1.80 -0.15
C VAL A 140 -10.16 3.26 -0.53
N LEU A 141 -9.17 4.11 -0.28
CA LEU A 141 -9.21 5.51 -0.69
C LEU A 141 -8.57 5.64 -2.07
N ARG A 142 -9.29 6.27 -3.01
CA ARG A 142 -8.80 6.44 -4.38
C ARG A 142 -8.52 7.91 -4.68
N ALA A 143 -7.49 8.16 -5.50
CA ALA A 143 -7.28 9.47 -6.08
C ALA A 143 -8.50 9.87 -6.95
N ALA A 144 -8.84 11.15 -6.97
CA ALA A 144 -9.97 11.65 -7.77
C ALA A 144 -9.64 11.63 -9.27
N THR A 145 -8.38 11.79 -9.62
CA THR A 145 -7.87 11.82 -11.00
C THR A 145 -6.54 11.09 -11.09
N LEU A 146 -6.23 10.56 -12.27
CA LEU A 146 -4.93 9.93 -12.52
C LEU A 146 -3.87 11.02 -12.72
N ALA A 147 -2.84 11.03 -11.88
CA ALA A 147 -1.70 11.91 -12.02
C ALA A 147 -0.75 11.43 -13.14
N ALA A 148 0.08 12.34 -13.67
CA ALA A 148 1.10 12.00 -14.68
C ALA A 148 2.13 10.99 -14.14
N ASP A 149 2.47 11.09 -12.85
CA ASP A 149 3.24 10.09 -12.11
C ASP A 149 2.44 9.68 -10.87
N PRO A 150 1.69 8.58 -10.95
CA PRO A 150 0.86 8.12 -9.84
C PRO A 150 1.68 7.66 -8.62
N TRP A 151 2.97 7.36 -8.78
CA TRP A 151 3.84 6.95 -7.67
C TRP A 151 4.25 8.10 -6.77
N GLN A 152 4.17 9.34 -7.28
CA GLN A 152 4.48 10.56 -6.57
C GLN A 152 3.24 11.37 -6.17
N ASP A 153 2.04 10.86 -6.38
CA ASP A 153 0.81 11.42 -5.82
C ASP A 153 0.57 10.89 -4.40
N PHE A 154 0.70 11.76 -3.42
CA PHE A 154 0.52 11.42 -2.00
C PHE A 154 -0.87 11.77 -1.46
N SER A 155 -1.78 12.27 -2.28
CA SER A 155 -3.10 12.75 -1.85
C SER A 155 -3.95 11.66 -1.19
N ALA A 156 -4.04 10.49 -1.81
CA ALA A 156 -4.78 9.34 -1.27
C ALA A 156 -4.06 8.71 -0.06
N PHE A 157 -2.72 8.68 -0.06
CA PHE A 157 -1.94 8.26 1.09
C PHE A 157 -2.20 9.15 2.32
N GLU A 158 -2.16 10.47 2.13
CA GLU A 158 -2.41 11.42 3.21
C GLU A 158 -3.86 11.35 3.71
N ALA A 159 -4.83 11.05 2.81
CA ALA A 159 -6.20 10.77 3.22
C ALA A 159 -6.29 9.53 4.14
N CYS A 160 -5.49 8.48 3.90
CA CYS A 160 -5.36 7.35 4.82
C CYS A 160 -4.84 7.78 6.20
N LEU A 161 -3.82 8.64 6.26
CA LEU A 161 -3.30 9.14 7.54
C LEU A 161 -4.36 9.92 8.32
N ARG A 162 -5.13 10.79 7.65
CA ARG A 162 -6.27 11.50 8.28
C ARG A 162 -7.33 10.53 8.80
N LYS A 163 -7.66 9.49 8.04
CA LYS A 163 -8.64 8.47 8.42
C LYS A 163 -8.17 7.63 9.61
N LEU A 164 -6.89 7.33 9.68
CA LEU A 164 -6.31 6.55 10.79
C LEU A 164 -6.30 7.34 12.10
N LYS A 165 -6.25 8.66 12.04
CA LYS A 165 -6.23 9.57 13.19
C LYS A 165 -7.63 9.80 13.78
N ALA A 166 -8.68 9.66 12.97
CA ALA A 166 -10.09 9.88 13.36
C ALA A 166 -10.62 8.72 14.20
#